data_9a6235ba2963bdea50b26f9b6150cccb
#
_entry.id   9a6235ba2963bdea50b26f9b6150cccb
#
_cell.length_a   1.000
_cell.length_b   1.000
_cell.length_c   1.000
_cell.angle_alpha   90.00
_cell.angle_beta   90.00
_cell.angle_gamma   90.00
#
_symmetry.space_group_name_H-M   'P 1'
#
loop_
_entity.id
_entity.type
_entity.pdbx_description
1 polymer ?
#
loop_
_entity_poly.entity_id
_entity_poly.type
_entity_poly.pdbx_seq_one_letter_code
_entity_poly.pdbx_strand_id
1 'polypeptide(L)'
;SQIAEVEMSLMAAEMSTLRIVAAASEGGVPGSESSILKVQGTEIRQAITHLMRKALGPYALPFLPEELDLDFDGEMLVDDYAASPASQYFNMRKLSIFGGSNEIQKNIVSKMILEL
;
A
#
# COMPACT_ATOMS: atom_id res chain seq x y z
N SER A 1 1.12 -1.22 -19.16
CA SER A 1 1.60 -0.01 -18.47
C SER A 1 1.68 -0.28 -16.96
N GLN A 2 2.48 0.48 -16.24
CA GLN A 2 2.63 0.34 -14.78
C GLN A 2 1.31 0.50 -14.02
N ILE A 3 0.42 1.36 -14.51
CA ILE A 3 -0.93 1.52 -13.92
C ILE A 3 -1.73 0.22 -14.09
N ALA A 4 -1.75 -0.35 -15.29
CA ALA A 4 -2.48 -1.60 -15.54
C ALA A 4 -1.92 -2.79 -14.73
N GLU A 5 -0.62 -2.84 -14.47
CA GLU A 5 -0.01 -3.87 -13.62
C GLU A 5 -0.49 -3.75 -12.17
N VAL A 6 -0.55 -2.53 -11.65
CA VAL A 6 -1.08 -2.28 -10.28
C VAL A 6 -2.57 -2.59 -10.22
N GLU A 7 -3.34 -2.22 -11.24
CA GLU A 7 -4.78 -2.52 -11.33
C GLU A 7 -5.03 -4.03 -11.34
N MET A 8 -4.31 -4.79 -12.15
CA MET A 8 -4.41 -6.26 -12.15
C MET A 8 -4.05 -6.86 -10.78
N SER A 9 -3.01 -6.35 -10.14
CA SER A 9 -2.61 -6.80 -8.79
C SER A 9 -3.69 -6.51 -7.75
N LEU A 10 -4.34 -5.35 -7.84
CA LEU A 10 -5.45 -4.97 -6.97
C LEU A 10 -6.66 -5.90 -7.17
N MET A 11 -7.06 -6.15 -8.42
CA MET A 11 -8.15 -7.08 -8.73
C MET A 11 -7.87 -8.48 -8.20
N ALA A 12 -6.65 -8.98 -8.34
CA ALA A 12 -6.26 -10.28 -7.80
C ALA A 12 -6.34 -10.33 -6.26
N ALA A 13 -5.91 -9.25 -5.59
CA ALA A 13 -6.01 -9.13 -4.14
C ALA A 13 -7.47 -9.05 -3.66
N GLU A 14 -8.34 -8.34 -4.38
CA GLU A 14 -9.78 -8.28 -4.10
C GLU A 14 -10.43 -9.66 -4.20
N MET A 15 -10.16 -10.40 -5.27
CA MET A 15 -10.69 -11.76 -5.44
C MET A 15 -10.19 -12.71 -4.35
N SER A 16 -8.93 -12.60 -3.95
CA SER A 16 -8.37 -13.38 -2.85
C SER A 16 -9.03 -13.03 -1.52
N THR A 17 -9.30 -11.76 -1.27
CA THR A 17 -10.01 -11.29 -0.07
C THR A 17 -11.43 -11.85 -0.03
N LEU A 18 -12.17 -11.78 -1.13
CA LEU A 18 -13.52 -12.32 -1.23
C LEU A 18 -13.56 -13.82 -0.93
N ARG A 19 -12.59 -14.58 -1.43
CA ARG A 19 -12.48 -16.04 -1.14
C ARG A 19 -12.27 -16.32 0.35
N ILE A 20 -11.39 -15.55 1.00
CA ILE A 20 -11.13 -15.70 2.44
C ILE A 20 -12.36 -15.34 3.26
N VAL A 21 -13.04 -14.24 2.91
CA VAL A 21 -14.28 -13.84 3.59
C VAL A 21 -15.39 -14.86 3.40
N ALA A 22 -15.56 -15.40 2.19
CA ALA A 22 -16.54 -16.45 1.94
C ALA A 22 -16.27 -17.71 2.78
N ALA A 23 -15.02 -18.18 2.80
CA ALA A 23 -14.64 -19.34 3.63
C ALA A 23 -14.87 -19.08 5.13
N ALA A 24 -14.58 -17.87 5.62
CA ALA A 24 -14.84 -17.50 7.00
C ALA A 24 -16.33 -17.45 7.34
N SER A 25 -17.18 -17.02 6.41
CA SER A 25 -18.66 -17.00 6.59
C SER A 25 -19.26 -18.39 6.68
N GLU A 26 -18.61 -19.41 6.12
CA GLU A 26 -18.99 -20.82 6.22
C GLU A 26 -18.42 -21.52 7.47
N GLY A 27 -17.85 -20.76 8.40
CA GLY A 27 -17.29 -21.28 9.65
C GLY A 27 -15.81 -21.67 9.56
N GLY A 28 -15.15 -21.37 8.45
CA GLY A 28 -13.70 -21.53 8.31
C GLY A 28 -12.94 -20.50 9.14
N VAL A 29 -11.78 -20.89 9.66
CA VAL A 29 -10.86 -19.95 10.33
C VAL A 29 -9.93 -19.37 9.26
N PRO A 30 -9.76 -18.02 9.18
CA PRO A 30 -8.78 -17.42 8.29
C PRO A 30 -7.39 -17.99 8.57
N GLY A 31 -6.78 -18.56 7.54
CA GLY A 31 -5.46 -19.17 7.63
C GLY A 31 -4.32 -18.19 7.34
N SER A 32 -3.18 -18.75 7.00
CA SER A 32 -1.97 -18.00 6.64
C SER A 32 -2.10 -17.24 5.31
N GLU A 33 -3.18 -17.44 4.55
CA GLU A 33 -3.51 -16.67 3.35
C GLU A 33 -3.67 -15.18 3.66
N SER A 34 -4.10 -14.81 4.86
CA SER A 34 -4.14 -13.43 5.33
C SER A 34 -2.75 -12.77 5.34
N SER A 35 -1.70 -13.55 5.58
CA SER A 35 -0.32 -13.08 5.48
C SER A 35 0.09 -12.75 4.05
N ILE A 36 -0.37 -13.51 3.08
CA ILE A 36 -0.18 -13.24 1.65
C ILE A 36 -0.86 -11.92 1.29
N LEU A 37 -2.11 -11.74 1.70
CA LEU A 37 -2.87 -10.50 1.45
C LEU A 37 -2.20 -9.28 2.09
N LYS A 38 -1.63 -9.43 3.28
CA LYS A 38 -0.89 -8.33 3.92
C LYS A 38 0.32 -7.91 3.09
N VAL A 39 1.10 -8.84 2.59
CA VAL A 39 2.27 -8.55 1.72
C VAL A 39 1.81 -7.89 0.43
N GLN A 40 0.84 -8.49 -0.28
CA GLN A 40 0.30 -7.94 -1.54
C GLN A 40 -0.29 -6.54 -1.34
N GLY A 41 -1.12 -6.34 -0.33
CA GLY A 41 -1.73 -5.04 -0.03
C GLY A 41 -0.68 -3.96 0.26
N THR A 42 0.39 -4.32 0.96
CA THR A 42 1.53 -3.44 1.20
C THR A 42 2.21 -3.02 -0.11
N GLU A 43 2.52 -3.99 -0.96
CA GLU A 43 3.21 -3.76 -2.24
C GLU A 43 2.35 -2.92 -3.18
N ILE A 44 1.05 -3.23 -3.29
CA ILE A 44 0.09 -2.47 -4.10
C ILE A 44 0.01 -1.01 -3.59
N ARG A 45 -0.16 -0.79 -2.29
CA ARG A 45 -0.25 0.56 -1.73
C ARG A 45 1.01 1.37 -1.96
N GLN A 46 2.17 0.73 -1.81
CA GLN A 46 3.45 1.38 -2.08
C GLN A 46 3.64 1.69 -3.57
N ALA A 47 3.18 0.80 -4.46
CA ALA A 47 3.21 1.03 -5.91
C ALA A 47 2.30 2.20 -6.32
N ILE A 48 1.08 2.29 -5.77
CA ILE A 48 0.15 3.39 -6.02
C ILE A 48 0.79 4.73 -5.63
N THR A 49 1.30 4.84 -4.41
CA THR A 49 1.92 6.10 -3.94
C THR A 49 3.17 6.45 -4.74
N HIS A 50 3.93 5.45 -5.20
CA HIS A 50 5.06 5.66 -6.12
C HIS A 50 4.61 6.20 -7.48
N LEU A 51 3.54 5.63 -8.05
CA LEU A 51 3.01 6.08 -9.34
C LEU A 51 2.42 7.50 -9.25
N MET A 52 1.73 7.83 -8.16
CA MET A 52 1.24 9.19 -7.91
C MET A 52 2.40 10.19 -7.92
N ARG A 53 3.45 9.92 -7.14
CA ARG A 53 4.65 10.74 -7.11
C ARG A 53 5.32 10.85 -8.49
N LYS A 54 5.41 9.73 -9.22
CA LYS A 54 6.01 9.68 -10.55
C LYS A 54 5.22 10.48 -11.58
N ALA A 55 3.89 10.48 -11.51
CA ALA A 55 3.01 11.24 -12.40
C ALA A 55 3.19 12.74 -12.25
N LEU A 56 3.50 13.21 -11.04
CA LEU A 56 3.74 14.62 -10.75
C LEU A 56 5.18 15.05 -11.07
N GLY A 57 6.10 14.10 -11.27
CA GLY A 57 7.49 14.40 -11.63
C GLY A 57 8.19 15.29 -10.60
N PRO A 58 8.85 16.39 -11.05
CA PRO A 58 9.61 17.27 -10.16
C PRO A 58 8.75 17.95 -9.08
N TYR A 59 7.47 18.19 -9.35
CA TYR A 59 6.57 18.85 -8.40
C TYR A 59 6.29 18.01 -7.13
N ALA A 60 6.53 16.72 -7.17
CA ALA A 60 6.41 15.84 -6.01
C ALA A 60 7.75 15.50 -5.34
N LEU A 61 8.84 16.23 -5.64
CA LEU A 61 10.14 16.06 -4.97
C LEU A 61 10.22 16.78 -3.63
N PRO A 62 9.73 18.03 -3.49
CA PRO A 62 9.75 18.72 -2.21
C PRO A 62 8.87 18.02 -1.18
N PHE A 63 9.31 17.98 0.06
CA PHE A 63 8.48 17.66 1.22
C PHE A 63 8.14 18.97 1.93
N LEU A 64 6.90 19.38 1.81
CA LEU A 64 6.40 20.69 2.23
C LEU A 64 5.33 20.48 3.31
N PRO A 65 5.71 20.16 4.55
CA PRO A 65 4.76 19.86 5.60
C PRO A 65 3.86 21.04 5.94
N GLU A 66 4.36 22.27 5.76
CA GLU A 66 3.61 23.50 6.00
C GLU A 66 2.41 23.63 5.07
N GLU A 67 2.55 23.21 3.80
CA GLU A 67 1.48 23.25 2.80
C GLU A 67 0.39 22.18 3.01
N LEU A 68 0.62 21.27 3.97
CA LEU A 68 -0.38 20.25 4.38
C LEU A 68 -1.24 20.72 5.55
N ASP A 69 -0.94 21.86 6.13
CA ASP A 69 -1.73 22.45 7.20
C ASP A 69 -2.97 23.13 6.62
N LEU A 70 -4.14 22.87 7.18
CA LEU A 70 -5.40 23.49 6.76
C LEU A 70 -5.42 25.02 6.97
N ASP A 71 -4.63 25.51 7.91
CA ASP A 71 -4.52 26.93 8.25
C ASP A 71 -3.36 27.63 7.53
N PHE A 72 -2.70 26.94 6.56
CA PHE A 72 -1.61 27.53 5.79
C PHE A 72 -2.13 28.67 4.91
N ASP A 73 -1.61 29.86 5.14
CA ASP A 73 -1.97 31.10 4.43
C ASP A 73 -0.81 31.68 3.58
N GLY A 74 0.29 30.92 3.47
CA GLY A 74 1.46 31.30 2.70
C GLY A 74 1.30 31.06 1.19
N GLU A 75 2.30 31.50 0.43
CA GLU A 75 2.38 31.20 -1.01
C GLU A 75 2.77 29.72 -1.20
N MET A 76 1.97 28.97 -1.93
CA MET A 76 2.25 27.58 -2.24
C MET A 76 3.36 27.45 -3.28
N LEU A 77 4.37 26.64 -2.98
CA LEU A 77 5.48 26.34 -3.90
C LEU A 77 5.11 25.35 -5.00
N VAL A 78 4.08 24.56 -4.77
CA VAL A 78 3.52 23.60 -5.74
C VAL A 78 2.01 23.72 -5.75
N ASP A 79 1.37 23.22 -6.80
CA ASP A 79 -0.08 23.14 -6.83
C ASP A 79 -0.60 22.26 -5.67
N ASP A 80 -1.75 22.60 -5.11
CA ASP A 80 -2.38 21.98 -3.94
C ASP A 80 -2.38 20.44 -4.02
N TYR A 81 -2.70 19.88 -5.19
CA TYR A 81 -2.69 18.43 -5.39
C TYR A 81 -1.30 17.78 -5.38
N ALA A 82 -0.21 18.56 -5.47
CA ALA A 82 1.15 18.03 -5.57
C ALA A 82 1.86 17.87 -4.22
N ALA A 83 1.44 18.58 -3.17
CA ALA A 83 2.02 18.49 -1.84
C ALA A 83 1.75 17.13 -1.17
N SER A 84 0.52 16.64 -1.24
CA SER A 84 0.09 15.40 -0.58
C SER A 84 0.79 14.12 -1.09
N PRO A 85 0.99 13.87 -2.40
CA PRO A 85 1.61 12.64 -2.89
C PRO A 85 3.03 12.39 -2.40
N ALA A 86 3.85 13.43 -2.24
CA ALA A 86 5.20 13.29 -1.68
C ALA A 86 5.15 12.80 -0.23
N SER A 87 4.32 13.43 0.59
CA SER A 87 4.09 13.07 1.99
C SER A 87 3.56 11.63 2.11
N GLN A 88 2.56 11.26 1.31
CA GLN A 88 2.00 9.91 1.29
C GLN A 88 3.02 8.86 0.87
N TYR A 89 3.86 9.15 -0.13
CA TYR A 89 4.91 8.24 -0.56
C TYR A 89 5.87 7.90 0.58
N PHE A 90 6.35 8.89 1.32
CA PHE A 90 7.25 8.66 2.45
C PHE A 90 6.55 7.94 3.59
N ASN A 91 5.36 8.36 3.96
CA ASN A 91 4.60 7.76 5.06
C ASN A 91 4.24 6.30 4.79
N MET A 92 3.92 5.94 3.55
CA MET A 92 3.51 4.57 3.21
C MET A 92 4.67 3.55 3.15
N ARG A 93 5.94 4.00 3.26
CA ARG A 93 7.08 3.05 3.40
C ARG A 93 6.98 2.19 4.66
N LYS A 94 6.36 2.68 5.72
CA LYS A 94 6.14 1.94 6.97
C LYS A 94 5.22 0.72 6.84
N LEU A 95 4.41 0.63 5.78
CA LEU A 95 3.47 -0.49 5.57
C LEU A 95 4.17 -1.86 5.51
N SER A 96 5.40 -1.92 5.03
CA SER A 96 6.20 -3.14 4.99
C SER A 96 6.82 -3.53 6.34
N ILE A 97 6.68 -2.68 7.35
CA ILE A 97 7.30 -2.85 8.68
C ILE A 97 6.25 -3.11 9.75
N PHE A 98 5.24 -2.26 9.87
CA PHE A 98 4.25 -2.36 10.95
C PHE A 98 3.14 -3.37 10.65
N GLY A 99 2.44 -3.84 11.70
CA GLY A 99 1.44 -4.89 11.58
C GLY A 99 2.05 -6.25 11.24
N GLY A 100 3.29 -6.50 11.67
CA GLY A 100 4.14 -7.61 11.25
C GLY A 100 4.85 -7.29 9.93
N SER A 101 6.18 -7.30 9.92
CA SER A 101 6.94 -6.98 8.71
C SER A 101 6.62 -7.97 7.58
N ASN A 102 6.87 -7.56 6.33
CA ASN A 102 6.67 -8.44 5.19
C ASN A 102 7.50 -9.73 5.29
N GLU A 103 8.69 -9.66 5.88
CA GLU A 103 9.57 -10.81 6.15
C GLU A 103 8.91 -11.79 7.13
N ILE A 104 8.31 -11.29 8.22
CA ILE A 104 7.56 -12.11 9.17
C ILE A 104 6.36 -12.78 8.52
N GLN A 105 5.61 -12.03 7.69
CA GLN A 105 4.46 -12.57 6.96
C GLN A 105 4.90 -13.67 5.99
N LYS A 106 6.00 -13.47 5.27
CA LYS A 106 6.58 -14.50 4.37
C LYS A 106 7.03 -15.75 5.16
N ASN A 107 7.61 -15.57 6.35
CA ASN A 107 7.96 -16.68 7.22
C ASN A 107 6.73 -17.47 7.70
N ILE A 108 5.62 -16.81 7.99
CA ILE A 108 4.36 -17.48 8.34
C ILE A 108 3.88 -18.34 7.18
N VAL A 109 3.87 -17.79 5.96
CA VAL A 109 3.50 -18.53 4.75
C VAL A 109 4.42 -19.73 4.53
N SER A 110 5.72 -19.53 4.63
CA SER A 110 6.73 -20.58 4.46
C SER A 110 6.49 -21.75 5.42
N LYS A 111 6.29 -21.45 6.71
CA LYS A 111 6.08 -22.48 7.74
C LYS A 111 4.72 -23.18 7.66
N MET A 112 3.65 -22.45 7.35
CA MET A 112 2.29 -22.98 7.46
C MET A 112 1.74 -23.53 6.14
N ILE A 113 2.24 -23.07 4.99
CA ILE A 113 1.77 -23.52 3.68
C ILE A 113 2.79 -24.42 3.00
N LEU A 114 4.09 -24.06 3.09
CA LEU A 114 5.15 -24.79 2.41
C LEU A 114 5.85 -25.81 3.31
N GLU A 115 5.55 -25.80 4.60
CA GLU A 115 6.15 -26.70 5.61
C GLU A 115 7.70 -26.65 5.65
N LEU A 116 8.26 -25.43 5.41
CA LEU A 116 9.70 -25.18 5.39
C LEU A 116 10.22 -24.57 6.70
#